data_701410a50f4be6a2642958a24b51577d
#
_entry.id   701410a50f4be6a2642958a24b51577d
#
_cell.length_a   1.000
_cell.length_b   1.000
_cell.length_c   1.000
_cell.angle_alpha   90.00
_cell.angle_beta   90.00
_cell.angle_gamma   90.00
#
_symmetry.space_group_name_H-M   'P 1'
#
loop_
_entity.id
_entity.type
_entity.pdbx_description
1 polymer ?
#
loop_
_entity_poly.entity_id
_entity_poly.type
_entity_poly.pdbx_seq_one_letter_code
_entity_poly.pdbx_strand_id
1 'polypeptide(L)'
;MTVINGKINQVNTGIDSLRSAIGFLEKKAGQIIRTNVKVDPVAELSGVYRYVGAGGTVMRPTHTDGPAMLFENIKGHEDSSVVIGMMASRERVAKMFGCAKPELGRLVMECAAHPIDPVVIKKNERKPGHKEYEQVQSFPPCQEEVYLASDSGFDLNKLIPAPTNTPVDAGPYITLGMCYATHPDTGLSDVTIHRLCIQSKDELSIFLQPGSRHIGAMAERATELGVSLPISVSIGVDPAISVTSCFEPPTTPLGFNELSIAGALRGKAVELVPCITIKENAIANAEYVIEGEILPGSNHVVEDQNSHTGYAMPEFPGYNGAASHECWLLKVKAITHRHNPIMQTCIGPSEEHVNMAGIPTEASILGLIDKALPGKILNCYAHRSGGGKYMVVLQCKKSVHTDEGKQRQAALLAFSAFSELKHVILVDEDVDIFDTDDVLWAMNTRFQADRDIITIPGVRCHPLDPSSNPLYSGLIRDIGISCKTILDCTVPFDQKDRFKRAEFMEVNPGKWLGGKH
;
A
#
# COMPACT_ATOMS: atom_id res chain seq x y z
N MET A 1 -17.65 17.73 14.52
CA MET A 1 -17.44 16.27 14.36
C MET A 1 -18.23 15.54 15.42
N THR A 2 -19.25 14.83 15.02
CA THR A 2 -20.14 14.15 15.97
C THR A 2 -19.78 12.68 15.99
N VAL A 3 -18.80 12.30 16.81
CA VAL A 3 -18.60 10.90 17.16
C VAL A 3 -19.68 10.55 18.18
N ILE A 4 -20.81 10.04 17.70
CA ILE A 4 -21.85 9.50 18.55
C ILE A 4 -21.48 8.04 18.82
N ASN A 5 -21.07 7.74 20.04
CA ASN A 5 -20.80 6.40 20.58
C ASN A 5 -19.67 5.57 19.97
N GLY A 6 -18.56 6.18 19.53
CA GLY A 6 -17.35 5.44 19.15
C GLY A 6 -17.45 4.52 17.92
N LYS A 7 -18.56 4.50 17.20
CA LYS A 7 -18.73 3.72 15.97
C LYS A 7 -18.67 4.63 14.74
N ILE A 8 -17.77 4.31 13.83
CA ILE A 8 -17.73 4.93 12.50
C ILE A 8 -18.93 4.43 11.71
N ASN A 9 -19.71 5.34 11.12
CA ASN A 9 -20.79 4.98 10.21
C ASN A 9 -20.21 4.57 8.87
N GLN A 10 -19.87 3.29 8.75
CA GLN A 10 -19.43 2.73 7.49
C GLN A 10 -20.63 2.32 6.63
N VAL A 11 -20.60 2.72 5.37
CA VAL A 11 -21.58 2.30 4.35
C VAL A 11 -20.97 1.16 3.54
N ASN A 12 -21.65 0.02 3.48
CA ASN A 12 -21.22 -1.07 2.60
C ASN A 12 -21.33 -0.63 1.14
N THR A 13 -20.20 -0.55 0.44
CA THR A 13 -20.12 -0.11 -0.96
C THR A 13 -20.31 -1.24 -1.97
N GLY A 14 -20.30 -2.49 -1.52
CA GLY A 14 -20.39 -3.69 -2.37
C GLY A 14 -19.13 -3.96 -3.20
N ILE A 15 -18.00 -3.29 -2.90
CA ILE A 15 -16.72 -3.49 -3.59
C ILE A 15 -16.07 -4.76 -3.04
N ASP A 16 -15.81 -5.74 -3.90
CA ASP A 16 -15.19 -7.03 -3.56
C ASP A 16 -14.21 -7.54 -4.63
N SER A 17 -13.94 -6.74 -5.65
CA SER A 17 -13.00 -7.04 -6.74
C SER A 17 -12.48 -5.74 -7.37
N LEU A 18 -11.41 -5.82 -8.15
CA LEU A 18 -10.91 -4.69 -8.93
C LEU A 18 -12.01 -4.16 -9.89
N ARG A 19 -12.74 -5.05 -10.54
CA ARG A 19 -13.80 -4.66 -11.51
C ARG A 19 -14.96 -3.94 -10.83
N SER A 20 -15.38 -4.38 -9.64
CA SER A 20 -16.42 -3.67 -8.88
C SER A 20 -15.94 -2.29 -8.39
N ALA A 21 -14.65 -2.15 -8.06
CA ALA A 21 -14.04 -0.86 -7.73
C ALA A 21 -13.99 0.08 -8.95
N ILE A 22 -13.57 -0.40 -10.12
CA ILE A 22 -13.60 0.35 -11.38
C ILE A 22 -15.02 0.81 -11.68
N GLY A 23 -16.00 -0.09 -11.65
CA GLY A 23 -17.42 0.24 -11.89
C GLY A 23 -18.01 1.22 -10.85
N PHE A 24 -17.49 1.24 -9.63
CA PHE A 24 -17.83 2.26 -8.63
C PHE A 24 -17.28 3.63 -9.00
N LEU A 25 -16.04 3.70 -9.50
CA LEU A 25 -15.41 4.97 -9.91
C LEU A 25 -16.01 5.54 -11.18
N GLU A 26 -16.39 4.71 -12.14
CA GLU A 26 -17.04 5.13 -13.40
C GLU A 26 -18.35 5.89 -13.20
N LYS A 27 -19.05 5.59 -12.11
CA LYS A 27 -20.28 6.30 -11.71
C LYS A 27 -20.01 7.72 -11.17
N LYS A 28 -18.75 8.13 -11.04
CA LYS A 28 -18.33 9.40 -10.43
C LYS A 28 -17.45 10.17 -11.41
N ALA A 29 -17.92 11.35 -11.84
CA ALA A 29 -17.19 12.18 -12.78
C ALA A 29 -15.75 12.46 -12.34
N GLY A 30 -14.79 12.32 -13.27
CA GLY A 30 -13.38 12.64 -13.06
C GLY A 30 -12.59 11.67 -12.18
N GLN A 31 -13.18 10.54 -11.75
CA GLN A 31 -12.47 9.60 -10.88
C GLN A 31 -11.65 8.57 -11.63
N ILE A 32 -12.01 8.25 -12.86
CA ILE A 32 -11.28 7.34 -13.73
C ILE A 32 -11.36 7.80 -15.19
N ILE A 33 -10.26 7.67 -15.91
CA ILE A 33 -10.18 7.90 -17.35
C ILE A 33 -9.92 6.57 -18.03
N ARG A 34 -10.78 6.19 -18.99
CA ARG A 34 -10.52 5.06 -19.90
C ARG A 34 -9.91 5.59 -21.19
N THR A 35 -8.95 4.87 -21.72
CA THR A 35 -8.35 5.19 -23.02
C THR A 35 -8.06 3.91 -23.83
N ASN A 36 -8.44 3.93 -25.09
CA ASN A 36 -8.11 2.90 -26.08
C ASN A 36 -6.98 3.34 -27.03
N VAL A 37 -6.35 4.47 -26.75
CA VAL A 37 -5.15 4.89 -27.47
C VAL A 37 -4.06 3.88 -27.18
N LYS A 38 -3.43 3.35 -28.24
CA LYS A 38 -2.34 2.38 -28.12
C LYS A 38 -1.17 2.99 -27.34
N VAL A 39 -0.73 2.30 -26.30
CA VAL A 39 0.34 2.75 -25.43
C VAL A 39 1.42 1.68 -25.31
N ASP A 40 2.69 2.09 -25.28
CA ASP A 40 3.81 1.20 -25.02
C ASP A 40 3.94 0.97 -23.51
N PRO A 41 3.96 -0.28 -23.01
CA PRO A 41 4.18 -0.55 -21.59
C PRO A 41 5.58 -0.17 -21.12
N VAL A 42 6.53 0.03 -22.06
CA VAL A 42 7.89 0.47 -21.76
C VAL A 42 7.93 2.00 -21.66
N ALA A 43 7.95 2.51 -20.45
CA ALA A 43 8.07 3.92 -20.04
C ALA A 43 6.90 4.84 -20.45
N GLU A 44 6.24 4.63 -21.61
CA GLU A 44 5.19 5.53 -22.10
C GLU A 44 3.95 5.48 -21.22
N LEU A 45 3.42 4.29 -20.90
CA LEU A 45 2.25 4.11 -20.04
C LEU A 45 2.44 4.84 -18.72
N SER A 46 3.55 4.63 -18.06
CA SER A 46 3.89 5.26 -16.79
C SER A 46 4.08 6.76 -16.93
N GLY A 47 4.69 7.22 -18.02
CA GLY A 47 4.84 8.65 -18.34
C GLY A 47 3.50 9.36 -18.54
N VAL A 48 2.56 8.74 -19.26
CA VAL A 48 1.20 9.27 -19.47
C VAL A 48 0.47 9.37 -18.13
N TYR A 49 0.47 8.32 -17.32
CA TYR A 49 -0.15 8.38 -15.99
C TYR A 49 0.51 9.43 -15.09
N ARG A 50 1.84 9.52 -15.07
CA ARG A 50 2.56 10.53 -14.29
C ARG A 50 2.12 11.95 -14.66
N TYR A 51 1.89 12.22 -15.92
CA TYR A 51 1.43 13.54 -16.36
C TYR A 51 -0.04 13.78 -16.04
N VAL A 52 -0.93 12.84 -16.39
CA VAL A 52 -2.39 13.00 -16.28
C VAL A 52 -2.90 12.76 -14.86
N GLY A 53 -2.53 11.65 -14.26
CA GLY A 53 -3.04 11.22 -12.96
C GLY A 53 -2.27 11.81 -11.78
N ALA A 54 -0.96 11.99 -11.90
CA ALA A 54 -0.11 12.45 -10.81
C ALA A 54 0.33 13.92 -10.93
N GLY A 55 0.13 14.58 -12.06
CA GLY A 55 0.36 16.01 -12.25
C GLY A 55 1.80 16.41 -12.50
N GLY A 56 2.64 15.50 -12.99
CA GLY A 56 4.00 15.83 -13.40
C GLY A 56 4.89 14.61 -13.63
N THR A 57 5.80 14.70 -14.59
CA THR A 57 6.66 13.58 -14.99
C THR A 57 8.01 13.54 -14.24
N VAL A 58 8.59 14.69 -13.91
CA VAL A 58 9.94 14.79 -13.32
C VAL A 58 9.87 15.16 -11.84
N MET A 59 8.95 16.02 -11.46
CA MET A 59 8.78 16.48 -10.10
C MET A 59 7.94 15.51 -9.26
N ARG A 60 7.91 15.74 -7.95
CA ARG A 60 6.95 15.03 -7.09
C ARG A 60 5.53 15.24 -7.60
N PRO A 61 4.63 14.27 -7.37
CA PRO A 61 3.23 14.41 -7.77
C PRO A 61 2.61 15.67 -7.17
N THR A 62 1.98 16.49 -8.01
CA THR A 62 1.29 17.72 -7.60
C THR A 62 -0.19 17.50 -7.35
N HIS A 63 -0.79 16.53 -8.05
CA HIS A 63 -2.19 16.17 -7.85
C HIS A 63 -2.37 15.29 -6.61
N THR A 64 -3.29 15.66 -5.74
CA THR A 64 -3.71 14.88 -4.56
C THR A 64 -4.96 14.05 -4.84
N ASP A 65 -5.68 14.37 -5.92
CA ASP A 65 -6.97 13.78 -6.29
C ASP A 65 -7.05 13.52 -7.81
N GLY A 66 -5.91 13.24 -8.44
CA GLY A 66 -5.85 12.92 -9.86
C GLY A 66 -6.63 11.63 -10.20
N PRO A 67 -7.15 11.51 -11.44
CA PRO A 67 -7.92 10.34 -11.86
C PRO A 67 -7.08 9.07 -11.86
N ALA A 68 -7.72 7.92 -11.65
CA ALA A 68 -7.18 6.65 -12.09
C ALA A 68 -7.19 6.59 -13.63
N MET A 69 -6.33 5.77 -14.21
CA MET A 69 -6.32 5.54 -15.66
C MET A 69 -6.42 4.05 -15.97
N LEU A 70 -7.34 3.71 -16.87
CA LEU A 70 -7.49 2.37 -17.43
C LEU A 70 -7.10 2.42 -18.91
N PHE A 71 -5.98 1.77 -19.25
CA PHE A 71 -5.46 1.63 -20.59
C PHE A 71 -5.97 0.31 -21.18
N GLU A 72 -6.69 0.37 -22.29
CA GLU A 72 -7.37 -0.78 -22.90
C GLU A 72 -6.68 -1.28 -24.18
N ASN A 73 -5.59 -0.65 -24.61
CA ASN A 73 -4.85 -1.02 -25.82
C ASN A 73 -3.35 -0.96 -25.53
N ILE A 74 -2.84 -2.08 -25.03
CA ILE A 74 -1.43 -2.20 -24.65
C ILE A 74 -0.67 -2.86 -25.81
N LYS A 75 0.39 -2.22 -26.27
CA LYS A 75 1.25 -2.76 -27.33
C LYS A 75 1.79 -4.14 -26.96
N GLY A 76 1.44 -5.15 -27.75
CA GLY A 76 1.87 -6.54 -27.54
C GLY A 76 0.99 -7.34 -26.57
N HIS A 77 -0.10 -6.76 -26.05
CA HIS A 77 -1.02 -7.41 -25.10
C HIS A 77 -2.48 -7.02 -25.42
N GLU A 78 -2.98 -7.45 -26.57
CA GLU A 78 -4.25 -6.97 -27.14
C GLU A 78 -5.48 -7.44 -26.36
N ASP A 79 -5.38 -8.54 -25.60
CA ASP A 79 -6.47 -9.10 -24.78
C ASP A 79 -6.40 -8.67 -23.29
N SER A 80 -5.50 -7.74 -22.97
CA SER A 80 -5.28 -7.30 -21.59
C SER A 80 -5.37 -5.78 -21.46
N SER A 81 -5.73 -5.32 -20.27
CA SER A 81 -5.74 -3.89 -19.92
C SER A 81 -4.80 -3.62 -18.74
N VAL A 82 -4.43 -2.36 -18.53
CA VAL A 82 -3.64 -1.93 -17.37
C VAL A 82 -4.37 -0.80 -16.66
N VAL A 83 -4.54 -0.92 -15.33
CA VAL A 83 -5.08 0.14 -14.49
C VAL A 83 -4.05 0.63 -13.49
N ILE A 84 -4.02 1.95 -13.28
CA ILE A 84 -3.10 2.62 -12.38
C ILE A 84 -3.78 3.80 -11.69
N GLY A 85 -3.41 4.09 -10.44
CA GLY A 85 -3.93 5.23 -9.69
C GLY A 85 -5.26 4.98 -8.99
N MET A 86 -5.65 3.72 -8.77
CA MET A 86 -6.91 3.37 -8.09
C MET A 86 -7.01 3.99 -6.69
N MET A 87 -5.92 4.03 -5.93
CA MET A 87 -5.82 4.62 -4.60
C MET A 87 -5.13 6.01 -4.60
N ALA A 88 -4.98 6.67 -5.75
CA ALA A 88 -4.26 7.95 -5.87
C ALA A 88 -5.06 9.19 -5.36
N SER A 89 -6.09 8.98 -4.58
CA SER A 89 -6.85 10.02 -3.87
C SER A 89 -7.36 9.47 -2.55
N ARG A 90 -7.01 10.15 -1.45
CA ARG A 90 -7.50 9.76 -0.12
C ARG A 90 -9.03 9.85 -0.01
N GLU A 91 -9.63 10.85 -0.62
CA GLU A 91 -11.09 11.01 -0.70
C GLU A 91 -11.74 9.85 -1.48
N ARG A 92 -11.10 9.40 -2.57
CA ARG A 92 -11.55 8.25 -3.35
C ARG A 92 -11.50 6.97 -2.53
N VAL A 93 -10.39 6.71 -1.83
CA VAL A 93 -10.23 5.54 -0.96
C VAL A 93 -11.29 5.55 0.14
N ALA A 94 -11.51 6.68 0.81
CA ALA A 94 -12.54 6.81 1.84
C ALA A 94 -13.95 6.50 1.28
N LYS A 95 -14.28 7.01 0.09
CA LYS A 95 -15.56 6.70 -0.58
C LYS A 95 -15.69 5.23 -0.97
N MET A 96 -14.61 4.58 -1.42
CA MET A 96 -14.62 3.15 -1.71
C MET A 96 -14.80 2.31 -0.43
N PHE A 97 -14.30 2.77 0.71
CA PHE A 97 -14.45 2.11 2.01
C PHE A 97 -15.72 2.56 2.77
N GLY A 98 -16.51 3.48 2.19
CA GLY A 98 -17.79 3.90 2.74
C GLY A 98 -17.70 4.77 3.99
N CYS A 99 -16.64 5.58 4.13
CA CYS A 99 -16.44 6.51 5.24
C CYS A 99 -16.06 7.92 4.76
N ALA A 100 -15.99 8.88 5.68
CA ALA A 100 -15.44 10.20 5.41
C ALA A 100 -13.90 10.19 5.43
N LYS A 101 -13.28 11.06 4.63
CA LYS A 101 -11.81 11.18 4.51
C LYS A 101 -11.07 11.24 5.85
N PRO A 102 -11.51 12.03 6.87
CA PRO A 102 -10.82 12.09 8.16
C PRO A 102 -10.96 10.82 9.01
N GLU A 103 -11.93 9.96 8.72
CA GLU A 103 -12.24 8.75 9.51
C GLU A 103 -11.47 7.52 9.04
N LEU A 104 -10.81 7.61 7.89
CA LEU A 104 -10.24 6.47 7.18
C LEU A 104 -9.23 5.66 8.02
N GLY A 105 -8.26 6.33 8.66
CA GLY A 105 -7.28 5.66 9.52
C GLY A 105 -7.92 4.96 10.72
N ARG A 106 -8.93 5.58 11.34
CA ARG A 106 -9.66 4.98 12.47
C ARG A 106 -10.54 3.81 12.04
N LEU A 107 -11.20 3.89 10.87
CA LEU A 107 -11.97 2.77 10.32
C LEU A 107 -11.08 1.53 10.13
N VAL A 108 -9.92 1.72 9.52
CA VAL A 108 -8.99 0.61 9.27
C VAL A 108 -8.39 0.06 10.57
N MET A 109 -8.13 0.92 11.57
CA MET A 109 -7.75 0.50 12.93
C MET A 109 -8.82 -0.38 13.58
N GLU A 110 -10.09 -0.01 13.49
CA GLU A 110 -11.20 -0.80 14.04
C GLU A 110 -11.35 -2.15 13.31
N CYS A 111 -11.16 -2.16 11.98
CA CYS A 111 -11.15 -3.40 11.20
C CYS A 111 -10.00 -4.35 11.61
N ALA A 112 -8.82 -3.80 11.91
CA ALA A 112 -7.70 -4.59 12.42
C ALA A 112 -7.96 -5.15 13.84
N ALA A 113 -8.75 -4.44 14.66
CA ALA A 113 -9.17 -4.92 15.97
C ALA A 113 -10.30 -5.96 15.92
N HIS A 114 -11.08 -5.99 14.85
CA HIS A 114 -12.24 -6.88 14.67
C HIS A 114 -12.20 -7.59 13.30
N PRO A 115 -11.16 -8.41 13.04
CA PRO A 115 -10.94 -9.04 11.74
C PRO A 115 -12.03 -10.06 11.37
N ILE A 116 -12.20 -10.29 10.06
CA ILE A 116 -13.04 -11.37 9.49
C ILE A 116 -12.12 -12.27 8.65
N ASP A 117 -11.87 -13.47 9.13
CA ASP A 117 -10.93 -14.39 8.50
C ASP A 117 -11.32 -14.74 7.06
N PRO A 118 -10.33 -14.92 6.17
CA PRO A 118 -10.56 -15.38 4.81
C PRO A 118 -11.11 -16.82 4.81
N VAL A 119 -11.83 -17.17 3.76
CA VAL A 119 -12.40 -18.51 3.59
C VAL A 119 -11.89 -19.16 2.31
N VAL A 120 -11.47 -20.41 2.40
CA VAL A 120 -11.09 -21.20 1.22
C VAL A 120 -12.35 -21.80 0.62
N ILE A 121 -12.71 -21.39 -0.60
CA ILE A 121 -13.84 -21.97 -1.32
C ILE A 121 -13.43 -23.31 -1.93
N LYS A 122 -14.22 -24.35 -1.69
CA LYS A 122 -13.95 -25.68 -2.23
C LYS A 122 -14.18 -25.67 -3.74
N LYS A 123 -13.20 -26.20 -4.51
CA LYS A 123 -13.45 -26.56 -5.91
C LYS A 123 -14.55 -27.62 -5.93
N ASN A 124 -15.57 -27.43 -6.76
CA ASN A 124 -16.46 -28.55 -7.11
C ASN A 124 -15.63 -29.50 -7.96
N GLU A 125 -15.26 -30.66 -7.41
CA GLU A 125 -14.52 -31.70 -8.13
C GLU A 125 -15.33 -32.18 -9.34
N ARG A 126 -14.75 -32.10 -10.54
CA ARG A 126 -15.29 -32.75 -11.72
C ARG A 126 -15.26 -34.26 -11.48
N LYS A 127 -16.41 -34.88 -11.26
CA LYS A 127 -16.54 -36.37 -11.31
C LYS A 127 -16.65 -36.76 -12.78
N PRO A 128 -15.72 -37.56 -13.31
CA PRO A 128 -15.84 -38.06 -14.69
C PRO A 128 -17.07 -38.97 -14.80
N GLY A 129 -17.94 -38.69 -15.75
CA GLY A 129 -18.98 -39.66 -16.18
C GLY A 129 -20.45 -39.29 -15.99
N HIS A 130 -20.82 -38.11 -15.45
CA HIS A 130 -22.24 -37.72 -15.36
C HIS A 130 -22.66 -36.74 -16.45
N LYS A 131 -23.71 -37.08 -17.21
CA LYS A 131 -24.30 -36.30 -18.31
C LYS A 131 -25.17 -35.10 -17.87
N GLU A 132 -25.25 -34.79 -16.58
CA GLU A 132 -26.06 -33.69 -16.02
C GLU A 132 -25.24 -32.39 -15.75
N TYR A 133 -24.21 -32.15 -16.56
CA TYR A 133 -23.22 -31.06 -16.35
C TYR A 133 -23.55 -29.74 -17.06
N GLU A 134 -24.79 -29.50 -17.45
CA GLU A 134 -25.17 -28.24 -18.11
C GLU A 134 -25.64 -27.12 -17.17
N GLN A 135 -25.62 -27.31 -15.87
CA GLN A 135 -25.98 -26.22 -14.94
C GLN A 135 -24.90 -25.98 -13.89
N VAL A 136 -24.24 -24.81 -14.05
CA VAL A 136 -23.54 -24.03 -13.03
C VAL A 136 -22.29 -24.67 -12.42
N GLN A 137 -21.18 -24.59 -13.13
CA GLN A 137 -19.87 -24.47 -12.47
C GLN A 137 -19.15 -23.25 -13.00
N SER A 138 -19.32 -22.11 -12.34
CA SER A 138 -18.41 -20.97 -12.54
C SER A 138 -17.07 -21.34 -11.91
N PHE A 139 -16.02 -21.40 -12.72
CA PHE A 139 -14.65 -21.43 -12.20
C PHE A 139 -14.43 -20.18 -11.33
N PRO A 140 -13.55 -20.26 -10.30
CA PRO A 140 -13.11 -19.06 -9.61
C PRO A 140 -12.60 -18.06 -10.65
N PRO A 141 -12.98 -16.77 -10.56
CA PRO A 141 -12.62 -15.79 -11.59
C PRO A 141 -11.14 -15.80 -11.98
N CYS A 142 -10.23 -15.91 -11.00
CA CYS A 142 -8.79 -15.97 -11.26
C CYS A 142 -8.32 -17.24 -11.98
N GLN A 143 -9.18 -18.23 -12.24
CA GLN A 143 -8.84 -19.50 -12.88
C GLN A 143 -9.69 -19.78 -14.14
N GLU A 144 -10.21 -18.73 -14.78
CA GLU A 144 -10.94 -18.83 -16.05
C GLU A 144 -10.03 -19.31 -17.18
N GLU A 145 -8.80 -18.79 -17.24
CA GLU A 145 -7.75 -19.21 -18.18
C GLU A 145 -6.53 -19.74 -17.41
N VAL A 146 -5.87 -20.77 -17.95
CA VAL A 146 -4.74 -21.45 -17.31
C VAL A 146 -3.63 -21.70 -18.32
N TYR A 147 -2.42 -21.22 -18.01
CA TYR A 147 -1.21 -21.39 -18.80
C TYR A 147 -0.13 -22.06 -17.94
N LEU A 148 0.32 -23.22 -18.34
CA LEU A 148 1.36 -23.96 -17.62
C LEU A 148 2.74 -23.60 -18.17
N ALA A 149 3.74 -23.45 -17.27
CA ALA A 149 5.11 -23.17 -17.68
C ALA A 149 5.73 -24.28 -18.54
N SER A 150 5.16 -25.48 -18.53
CA SER A 150 5.53 -26.61 -19.38
C SER A 150 5.01 -26.48 -20.82
N ASP A 151 4.05 -25.59 -21.08
CA ASP A 151 3.43 -25.47 -22.39
C ASP A 151 4.38 -24.81 -23.39
N SER A 152 4.34 -25.30 -24.65
CA SER A 152 5.13 -24.72 -25.72
C SER A 152 4.63 -23.30 -26.02
N GLY A 153 5.49 -22.30 -25.83
CA GLY A 153 5.12 -20.89 -26.06
C GLY A 153 4.77 -20.11 -24.81
N PHE A 154 4.83 -20.74 -23.63
CA PHE A 154 4.72 -20.00 -22.35
C PHE A 154 5.80 -18.92 -22.26
N ASP A 155 5.37 -17.70 -21.97
CA ASP A 155 6.27 -16.55 -21.83
C ASP A 155 5.59 -15.46 -20.98
N LEU A 156 6.16 -15.18 -19.82
CA LEU A 156 5.68 -14.14 -18.90
C LEU A 156 5.53 -12.78 -19.57
N ASN A 157 6.49 -12.42 -20.45
CA ASN A 157 6.47 -11.14 -21.14
C ASN A 157 5.33 -11.02 -22.17
N LYS A 158 4.72 -12.13 -22.55
CA LYS A 158 3.55 -12.13 -23.45
C LYS A 158 2.24 -12.23 -22.71
N LEU A 159 2.24 -12.87 -21.53
CA LEU A 159 1.04 -13.14 -20.75
C LEU A 159 0.67 -11.99 -19.82
N ILE A 160 1.66 -11.22 -19.34
CA ILE A 160 1.45 -10.16 -18.37
C ILE A 160 1.92 -8.82 -18.94
N PRO A 161 1.06 -7.80 -19.09
CA PRO A 161 1.45 -6.46 -19.54
C PRO A 161 2.12 -5.65 -18.43
N ALA A 162 3.16 -6.22 -17.80
CA ALA A 162 3.89 -5.56 -16.73
C ALA A 162 4.67 -4.36 -17.29
N PRO A 163 4.50 -3.14 -16.75
CA PRO A 163 5.20 -1.98 -17.26
C PRO A 163 6.66 -1.93 -16.79
N THR A 164 7.54 -1.44 -17.68
CA THR A 164 8.81 -0.85 -17.31
C THR A 164 8.54 0.63 -17.06
N ASN A 165 8.68 1.14 -15.82
CA ASN A 165 8.15 2.46 -15.48
C ASN A 165 8.98 3.62 -16.02
N THR A 166 10.31 3.46 -16.08
CA THR A 166 11.23 4.45 -16.66
C THR A 166 12.24 3.79 -17.61
N PRO A 167 12.89 4.57 -18.49
CA PRO A 167 13.88 4.00 -19.41
C PRO A 167 15.10 3.36 -18.75
N VAL A 168 15.30 3.58 -17.44
CA VAL A 168 16.46 3.06 -16.69
C VAL A 168 16.10 1.94 -15.71
N ASP A 169 14.83 1.54 -15.64
CA ASP A 169 14.41 0.42 -14.80
C ASP A 169 15.08 -0.89 -15.21
N ALA A 170 15.24 -1.79 -14.26
CA ALA A 170 15.83 -3.12 -14.48
C ALA A 170 15.04 -3.95 -15.50
N GLY A 171 13.74 -3.75 -15.61
CA GLY A 171 12.87 -4.48 -16.53
C GLY A 171 11.38 -4.25 -16.26
N PRO A 172 10.50 -5.13 -16.77
CA PRO A 172 9.07 -5.10 -16.48
C PRO A 172 8.79 -5.50 -15.04
N TYR A 173 8.02 -4.66 -14.31
CA TYR A 173 7.74 -4.87 -12.89
C TYR A 173 6.28 -5.20 -12.59
N ILE A 174 6.09 -6.14 -11.70
CA ILE A 174 4.85 -6.36 -10.95
C ILE A 174 5.02 -5.66 -9.62
N THR A 175 4.39 -4.48 -9.48
CA THR A 175 4.54 -3.61 -8.30
C THR A 175 3.44 -3.82 -7.26
N LEU A 176 2.30 -4.41 -7.66
CA LEU A 176 1.16 -4.73 -6.80
C LEU A 176 0.84 -6.22 -6.85
N GLY A 177 1.86 -7.06 -6.65
CA GLY A 177 1.70 -8.49 -6.47
C GLY A 177 1.43 -8.83 -5.01
N MET A 178 0.23 -9.34 -4.69
CA MET A 178 -0.12 -9.87 -3.36
C MET A 178 0.52 -11.25 -3.22
N CYS A 179 1.69 -11.30 -2.63
CA CYS A 179 2.44 -12.53 -2.38
C CYS A 179 1.85 -13.27 -1.19
N TYR A 180 1.41 -14.50 -1.41
CA TYR A 180 0.86 -15.39 -0.38
C TYR A 180 1.77 -16.61 -0.25
N ALA A 181 2.28 -16.86 0.95
CA ALA A 181 3.11 -18.01 1.26
C ALA A 181 2.80 -18.55 2.65
N THR A 182 3.12 -19.83 2.88
CA THR A 182 2.89 -20.51 4.14
C THR A 182 4.23 -20.96 4.75
N HIS A 183 4.43 -20.65 6.03
CA HIS A 183 5.64 -21.00 6.76
C HIS A 183 5.81 -22.53 6.82
N PRO A 184 6.95 -23.09 6.39
CA PRO A 184 7.12 -24.52 6.21
C PRO A 184 6.98 -25.35 7.49
N ASP A 185 7.36 -24.81 8.67
CA ASP A 185 7.28 -25.54 9.93
C ASP A 185 5.93 -25.33 10.65
N THR A 186 5.37 -24.12 10.61
CA THR A 186 4.21 -23.75 11.46
C THR A 186 2.89 -23.84 10.73
N GLY A 187 2.89 -23.80 9.39
CA GLY A 187 1.68 -23.72 8.59
C GLY A 187 0.95 -22.37 8.66
N LEU A 188 1.56 -21.34 9.26
CA LEU A 188 1.02 -19.98 9.30
C LEU A 188 1.28 -19.27 7.97
N SER A 189 0.26 -18.64 7.42
CA SER A 189 0.35 -17.93 6.15
C SER A 189 0.53 -16.43 6.35
N ASP A 190 1.13 -15.77 5.36
CA ASP A 190 1.33 -14.32 5.29
C ASP A 190 0.96 -13.80 3.90
N VAL A 191 0.45 -12.57 3.85
CA VAL A 191 0.12 -11.88 2.59
C VAL A 191 0.73 -10.49 2.59
N THR A 192 1.70 -10.26 1.70
CA THR A 192 2.36 -8.97 1.62
C THR A 192 2.73 -8.60 0.18
N ILE A 193 2.93 -7.31 -0.08
CA ILE A 193 3.34 -6.81 -1.38
C ILE A 193 4.86 -6.81 -1.46
N HIS A 194 5.38 -7.44 -2.52
CA HIS A 194 6.78 -7.34 -2.92
C HIS A 194 6.90 -6.91 -4.38
N ARG A 195 7.99 -6.22 -4.73
CA ARG A 195 8.31 -5.95 -6.13
C ARG A 195 8.89 -7.21 -6.76
N LEU A 196 8.40 -7.53 -7.96
CA LEU A 196 8.91 -8.64 -8.77
C LEU A 196 9.26 -8.10 -10.17
N CYS A 197 10.44 -8.46 -10.66
CA CYS A 197 10.88 -8.11 -12.01
C CYS A 197 10.92 -9.37 -12.88
N ILE A 198 10.35 -9.30 -14.09
CA ILE A 198 10.39 -10.40 -15.04
C ILE A 198 11.82 -10.53 -15.57
N GLN A 199 12.43 -11.68 -15.35
CA GLN A 199 13.82 -11.95 -15.74
C GLN A 199 13.94 -12.81 -16.99
N SER A 200 12.99 -13.72 -17.19
CA SER A 200 12.94 -14.59 -18.36
C SER A 200 11.50 -15.02 -18.66
N LYS A 201 11.33 -15.97 -19.58
CA LYS A 201 9.98 -16.47 -19.94
C LYS A 201 9.20 -17.09 -18.77
N ASP A 202 9.89 -17.60 -17.75
CA ASP A 202 9.29 -18.33 -16.61
C ASP A 202 9.99 -18.05 -15.28
N GLU A 203 10.73 -16.92 -15.18
CA GLU A 203 11.46 -16.55 -13.97
C GLU A 203 11.21 -15.09 -13.59
N LEU A 204 11.06 -14.86 -12.30
CA LEU A 204 10.96 -13.54 -11.67
C LEU A 204 12.06 -13.39 -10.62
N SER A 205 12.67 -12.23 -10.53
CA SER A 205 13.36 -11.84 -9.29
C SER A 205 12.35 -11.25 -8.33
N ILE A 206 12.39 -11.68 -7.07
CA ILE A 206 11.59 -11.10 -5.99
C ILE A 206 12.52 -10.49 -4.94
N PHE A 207 12.30 -9.22 -4.61
CA PHE A 207 13.08 -8.54 -3.59
C PHE A 207 12.41 -8.75 -2.23
N LEU A 208 13.04 -9.56 -1.39
CA LEU A 208 12.67 -9.83 -0.01
C LEU A 208 13.70 -9.17 0.89
N GLN A 209 13.36 -8.02 1.46
CA GLN A 209 14.30 -7.30 2.34
C GLN A 209 14.61 -8.12 3.59
N PRO A 210 15.90 -8.43 3.87
CA PRO A 210 16.28 -9.22 5.03
C PRO A 210 15.75 -8.65 6.35
N GLY A 211 15.16 -9.51 7.18
CA GLY A 211 14.71 -9.18 8.53
C GLY A 211 13.53 -8.20 8.62
N SER A 212 12.83 -7.88 7.52
CA SER A 212 11.74 -6.90 7.55
C SER A 212 10.34 -7.49 7.32
N ARG A 213 10.24 -8.60 6.62
CA ARG A 213 8.97 -9.22 6.22
C ARG A 213 8.96 -10.72 6.45
N HIS A 214 7.78 -11.29 6.75
CA HIS A 214 7.63 -12.71 7.08
C HIS A 214 8.01 -13.64 5.92
N ILE A 215 7.62 -13.30 4.66
CA ILE A 215 7.93 -14.15 3.49
C ILE A 215 9.44 -14.29 3.29
N GLY A 216 10.25 -13.26 3.59
CA GLY A 216 11.71 -13.36 3.57
C GLY A 216 12.22 -14.40 4.54
N ALA A 217 11.75 -14.37 5.80
CA ALA A 217 12.11 -15.36 6.81
C ALA A 217 11.64 -16.79 6.44
N MET A 218 10.47 -16.91 5.78
CA MET A 218 9.98 -18.19 5.25
C MET A 218 10.90 -18.75 4.16
N ALA A 219 11.40 -17.89 3.25
CA ALA A 219 12.34 -18.29 2.20
C ALA A 219 13.70 -18.73 2.76
N GLU A 220 14.21 -18.00 3.76
CA GLU A 220 15.41 -18.40 4.51
C GLU A 220 15.20 -19.76 5.19
N ARG A 221 14.07 -19.94 5.87
CA ARG A 221 13.76 -21.21 6.54
C ARG A 221 13.61 -22.37 5.56
N ALA A 222 12.95 -22.18 4.42
CA ALA A 222 12.84 -23.18 3.36
C ALA A 222 14.23 -23.57 2.82
N THR A 223 15.14 -22.60 2.68
CA THR A 223 16.53 -22.84 2.30
C THR A 223 17.27 -23.70 3.32
N GLU A 224 17.13 -23.43 4.62
CA GLU A 224 17.71 -24.25 5.68
C GLU A 224 17.22 -25.71 5.63
N LEU A 225 15.96 -25.90 5.25
CA LEU A 225 15.36 -27.22 5.09
C LEU A 225 15.71 -27.89 3.75
N GLY A 226 16.35 -27.17 2.83
CA GLY A 226 16.67 -27.65 1.48
C GLY A 226 15.45 -27.87 0.58
N VAL A 227 14.35 -27.13 0.82
CA VAL A 227 13.10 -27.24 0.06
C VAL A 227 12.76 -25.89 -0.58
N SER A 228 11.99 -25.93 -1.68
CA SER A 228 11.43 -24.72 -2.26
C SER A 228 10.27 -24.19 -1.41
N LEU A 229 10.08 -22.85 -1.38
CA LEU A 229 8.91 -22.21 -0.79
C LEU A 229 7.86 -21.99 -1.87
N PRO A 230 6.71 -22.69 -1.84
CA PRO A 230 5.60 -22.38 -2.72
C PRO A 230 5.07 -20.97 -2.43
N ILE A 231 4.75 -20.22 -3.49
CA ILE A 231 4.22 -18.85 -3.40
C ILE A 231 3.23 -18.59 -4.51
N SER A 232 2.10 -18.00 -4.18
CA SER A 232 1.17 -17.43 -5.16
C SER A 232 1.26 -15.91 -5.16
N VAL A 233 1.16 -15.29 -6.35
CA VAL A 233 1.16 -13.84 -6.49
C VAL A 233 -0.14 -13.43 -7.18
N SER A 234 -1.09 -12.88 -6.40
CA SER A 234 -2.36 -12.38 -6.91
C SER A 234 -2.23 -10.92 -7.31
N ILE A 235 -2.69 -10.56 -8.52
CA ILE A 235 -2.60 -9.20 -9.08
C ILE A 235 -3.99 -8.75 -9.51
N GLY A 236 -4.30 -7.46 -9.31
CA GLY A 236 -5.61 -6.92 -9.67
C GLY A 236 -6.69 -7.36 -8.68
N VAL A 237 -6.53 -6.98 -7.44
CA VAL A 237 -7.44 -7.26 -6.33
C VAL A 237 -8.25 -6.02 -5.94
N ASP A 238 -9.21 -6.16 -5.05
CA ASP A 238 -9.96 -5.01 -4.56
C ASP A 238 -9.11 -4.07 -3.68
N PRO A 239 -9.51 -2.79 -3.53
CA PRO A 239 -8.76 -1.80 -2.76
C PRO A 239 -8.56 -2.15 -1.29
N ALA A 240 -9.48 -2.90 -0.66
CA ALA A 240 -9.34 -3.30 0.73
C ALA A 240 -8.16 -4.24 0.90
N ILE A 241 -8.02 -5.23 0.02
CA ILE A 241 -6.87 -6.15 0.03
C ILE A 241 -5.57 -5.39 -0.25
N SER A 242 -5.57 -4.51 -1.27
CA SER A 242 -4.37 -3.74 -1.62
C SER A 242 -3.84 -2.90 -0.46
N VAL A 243 -4.73 -2.22 0.27
CA VAL A 243 -4.34 -1.39 1.42
C VAL A 243 -3.91 -2.25 2.61
N THR A 244 -4.67 -3.31 2.94
CA THR A 244 -4.38 -4.10 4.13
C THR A 244 -3.14 -4.99 4.00
N SER A 245 -2.75 -5.39 2.78
CA SER A 245 -1.48 -6.10 2.52
C SER A 245 -0.23 -5.23 2.74
N CYS A 246 -0.40 -3.95 3.09
CA CYS A 246 0.69 -3.04 3.46
C CYS A 246 0.86 -2.90 4.99
N PHE A 247 0.11 -3.63 5.80
CA PHE A 247 0.36 -3.71 7.24
C PHE A 247 1.70 -4.39 7.53
N GLU A 248 2.27 -4.06 8.68
CA GLU A 248 3.56 -4.56 9.14
C GLU A 248 3.53 -4.88 10.64
N PRO A 249 4.45 -5.69 11.14
CA PRO A 249 4.64 -5.82 12.58
C PRO A 249 4.90 -4.45 13.25
N PRO A 250 4.41 -4.25 14.49
CA PRO A 250 3.79 -5.23 15.39
C PRO A 250 2.29 -5.41 15.19
N THR A 251 1.62 -4.69 14.27
CA THR A 251 0.16 -4.76 14.09
C THR A 251 -0.26 -6.12 13.53
N THR A 252 0.47 -6.63 12.54
CA THR A 252 0.26 -7.96 11.95
C THR A 252 1.48 -8.85 12.24
N PRO A 253 1.56 -9.48 13.43
CA PRO A 253 2.61 -10.45 13.72
C PRO A 253 2.43 -11.73 12.88
N LEU A 254 3.48 -12.53 12.73
CA LEU A 254 3.40 -13.81 12.01
C LEU A 254 2.22 -14.66 12.53
N GLY A 255 1.37 -15.09 11.60
CA GLY A 255 0.13 -15.80 11.89
C GLY A 255 -1.12 -14.93 11.96
N PHE A 256 -0.97 -13.61 11.91
CA PHE A 256 -2.08 -12.71 11.64
C PHE A 256 -2.22 -12.54 10.12
N ASN A 257 -3.35 -12.92 9.57
CA ASN A 257 -3.57 -12.83 8.13
C ASN A 257 -4.16 -11.46 7.76
N GLU A 258 -3.44 -10.66 6.99
CA GLU A 258 -3.85 -9.31 6.54
C GLU A 258 -5.18 -9.30 5.79
N LEU A 259 -5.50 -10.40 5.10
CA LEU A 259 -6.80 -10.55 4.42
C LEU A 259 -7.99 -10.55 5.38
N SER A 260 -7.76 -10.82 6.67
CA SER A 260 -8.82 -10.73 7.68
C SER A 260 -9.22 -9.28 7.97
N ILE A 261 -8.27 -8.34 7.89
CA ILE A 261 -8.55 -6.90 7.99
C ILE A 261 -9.34 -6.46 6.74
N ALA A 262 -8.95 -6.93 5.55
CA ALA A 262 -9.70 -6.68 4.31
C ALA A 262 -11.12 -7.22 4.39
N GLY A 263 -11.30 -8.41 4.96
CA GLY A 263 -12.62 -8.99 5.22
C GLY A 263 -13.50 -8.12 6.10
N ALA A 264 -12.95 -7.61 7.20
CA ALA A 264 -13.64 -6.68 8.10
C ALA A 264 -14.00 -5.36 7.38
N LEU A 265 -13.08 -4.80 6.61
CA LEU A 265 -13.28 -3.56 5.86
C LEU A 265 -14.37 -3.69 4.78
N ARG A 266 -14.50 -4.87 4.17
CA ARG A 266 -15.55 -5.21 3.19
C ARG A 266 -16.88 -5.62 3.85
N GLY A 267 -16.87 -5.96 5.15
CA GLY A 267 -17.98 -6.62 5.82
C GLY A 267 -18.27 -8.05 5.32
N LYS A 268 -17.30 -8.68 4.62
CA LYS A 268 -17.41 -10.03 4.03
C LYS A 268 -16.02 -10.65 3.94
N ALA A 269 -15.89 -11.93 4.33
CA ALA A 269 -14.64 -12.67 4.20
C ALA A 269 -14.03 -12.59 2.80
N VAL A 270 -12.71 -12.52 2.72
CA VAL A 270 -11.98 -12.69 1.45
C VAL A 270 -12.03 -14.15 1.04
N GLU A 271 -12.44 -14.41 -0.20
CA GLU A 271 -12.51 -15.77 -0.75
C GLU A 271 -11.14 -16.15 -1.34
N LEU A 272 -10.63 -17.31 -0.91
CA LEU A 272 -9.41 -17.92 -1.42
C LEU A 272 -9.75 -19.19 -2.20
N VAL A 273 -8.91 -19.55 -3.17
CA VAL A 273 -9.00 -20.80 -3.92
C VAL A 273 -7.67 -21.53 -3.88
N PRO A 274 -7.64 -22.85 -3.82
CA PRO A 274 -6.40 -23.59 -3.98
C PRO A 274 -5.79 -23.34 -5.36
N CYS A 275 -4.48 -23.11 -5.39
CA CYS A 275 -3.69 -23.04 -6.62
C CYS A 275 -3.78 -24.37 -7.41
N ILE A 276 -3.43 -24.32 -8.70
CA ILE A 276 -3.53 -25.47 -9.61
C ILE A 276 -2.25 -26.31 -9.54
N THR A 277 -1.09 -25.66 -9.48
CA THR A 277 0.22 -26.33 -9.64
C THR A 277 1.06 -26.38 -8.38
N ILE A 278 0.70 -25.61 -7.36
CA ILE A 278 1.43 -25.53 -6.09
C ILE A 278 0.48 -25.73 -4.90
N LYS A 279 1.04 -26.09 -3.76
CA LYS A 279 0.28 -26.28 -2.52
C LYS A 279 0.15 -24.96 -1.75
N GLU A 280 -0.55 -24.00 -2.37
CA GLU A 280 -0.88 -22.71 -1.78
C GLU A 280 -2.29 -22.28 -2.18
N ASN A 281 -2.76 -21.17 -1.61
CA ASN A 281 -4.01 -20.53 -1.97
C ASN A 281 -3.75 -19.22 -2.71
N ALA A 282 -4.73 -18.82 -3.53
CA ALA A 282 -4.74 -17.54 -4.23
C ALA A 282 -6.06 -16.81 -3.96
N ILE A 283 -6.09 -15.48 -4.18
CA ILE A 283 -7.29 -14.65 -4.04
C ILE A 283 -8.25 -14.95 -5.20
N ALA A 284 -9.46 -15.44 -4.89
CA ALA A 284 -10.42 -15.95 -5.88
C ALA A 284 -10.84 -14.90 -6.93
N ASN A 285 -10.92 -13.61 -6.55
CA ASN A 285 -11.34 -12.51 -7.41
C ASN A 285 -10.18 -11.73 -8.04
N ALA A 286 -8.94 -12.22 -7.95
CA ALA A 286 -7.79 -11.61 -8.62
C ALA A 286 -7.95 -11.64 -10.14
N GLU A 287 -7.35 -10.66 -10.83
CA GLU A 287 -7.31 -10.61 -12.29
C GLU A 287 -6.28 -11.60 -12.85
N TYR A 288 -5.10 -11.68 -12.20
CA TYR A 288 -4.04 -12.66 -12.48
C TYR A 288 -3.59 -13.35 -11.21
N VAL A 289 -3.16 -14.60 -11.34
CA VAL A 289 -2.40 -15.32 -10.30
C VAL A 289 -1.19 -15.96 -10.95
N ILE A 290 -0.02 -15.68 -10.40
CA ILE A 290 1.22 -16.38 -10.72
C ILE A 290 1.42 -17.45 -9.65
N GLU A 291 1.56 -18.70 -10.05
CA GLU A 291 1.88 -19.82 -9.18
C GLU A 291 3.34 -20.21 -9.39
N GLY A 292 4.12 -20.25 -8.34
CA GLY A 292 5.54 -20.56 -8.45
C GLY A 292 6.19 -20.99 -7.14
N GLU A 293 7.50 -21.12 -7.19
CA GLU A 293 8.31 -21.55 -6.05
C GLU A 293 9.57 -20.68 -5.94
N ILE A 294 9.85 -20.17 -4.75
CA ILE A 294 11.14 -19.56 -4.44
C ILE A 294 12.13 -20.72 -4.21
N LEU A 295 13.19 -20.76 -5.04
CA LEU A 295 14.17 -21.84 -4.97
C LEU A 295 15.09 -21.69 -3.75
N PRO A 296 15.46 -22.79 -3.08
CA PRO A 296 16.32 -22.72 -1.90
C PRO A 296 17.70 -22.17 -2.25
N GLY A 297 18.20 -21.26 -1.42
CA GLY A 297 19.52 -20.65 -1.61
C GLY A 297 19.67 -19.76 -2.84
N SER A 298 18.55 -19.31 -3.46
CA SER A 298 18.57 -18.49 -4.66
C SER A 298 18.61 -16.97 -4.42
N ASN A 299 19.00 -16.53 -3.23
CA ASN A 299 19.04 -15.12 -2.82
C ASN A 299 20.25 -14.32 -3.37
N HIS A 300 20.67 -14.63 -4.58
CA HIS A 300 21.80 -13.98 -5.26
C HIS A 300 21.49 -13.57 -6.70
N VAL A 301 20.20 -13.48 -7.04
CA VAL A 301 19.79 -13.04 -8.37
C VAL A 301 19.99 -11.53 -8.50
N VAL A 302 20.69 -11.14 -9.57
CA VAL A 302 20.92 -9.73 -9.90
C VAL A 302 19.65 -9.16 -10.54
N GLU A 303 19.05 -8.16 -9.91
CA GLU A 303 17.76 -7.62 -10.32
C GLU A 303 17.78 -7.02 -11.73
N ASP A 304 18.87 -6.34 -12.09
CA ASP A 304 19.07 -5.71 -13.40
C ASP A 304 19.95 -6.52 -14.38
N GLN A 305 19.97 -7.84 -14.22
CA GLN A 305 20.82 -8.71 -15.05
C GLN A 305 20.57 -8.59 -16.57
N ASN A 306 19.40 -8.10 -16.97
CA ASN A 306 19.04 -7.92 -18.37
C ASN A 306 19.30 -6.49 -18.89
N SER A 307 19.27 -5.49 -18.03
CA SER A 307 19.39 -4.07 -18.41
C SER A 307 20.75 -3.46 -18.06
N HIS A 308 21.41 -3.95 -17.03
CA HIS A 308 22.69 -3.46 -16.51
C HIS A 308 22.70 -1.96 -16.21
N THR A 309 21.54 -1.40 -15.80
CA THR A 309 21.39 0.04 -15.55
C THR A 309 21.84 0.45 -14.15
N GLY A 310 21.97 -0.48 -13.22
CA GLY A 310 22.22 -0.23 -11.80
C GLY A 310 20.98 0.22 -11.02
N TYR A 311 19.82 0.36 -11.70
CA TYR A 311 18.58 0.81 -11.08
C TYR A 311 17.50 -0.28 -11.14
N ALA A 312 16.73 -0.40 -10.06
CA ALA A 312 15.56 -1.26 -10.03
C ALA A 312 14.37 -0.55 -10.69
N MET A 313 13.76 0.36 -9.96
CA MET A 313 12.59 1.15 -10.38
C MET A 313 12.51 2.42 -9.50
N PRO A 314 11.67 3.42 -9.85
CA PRO A 314 11.43 4.58 -8.99
C PRO A 314 10.80 4.17 -7.67
N GLU A 315 11.37 4.64 -6.56
CA GLU A 315 10.91 4.36 -5.21
C GLU A 315 10.08 5.52 -4.63
N PHE A 316 9.30 5.24 -3.59
CA PHE A 316 8.38 6.21 -2.98
C PHE A 316 9.03 7.52 -2.49
N PRO A 317 10.31 7.59 -2.07
CA PRO A 317 10.93 8.87 -1.72
C PRO A 317 11.15 9.81 -2.90
N GLY A 318 11.03 9.32 -4.13
CA GLY A 318 11.18 10.09 -5.36
C GLY A 318 12.53 9.94 -6.05
N TYR A 319 13.30 8.97 -5.66
CA TYR A 319 14.58 8.61 -6.25
C TYR A 319 14.52 7.26 -6.96
N ASN A 320 15.44 7.01 -7.88
CA ASN A 320 15.60 5.66 -8.44
C ASN A 320 16.14 4.73 -7.36
N GLY A 321 15.47 3.62 -7.15
CA GLY A 321 15.97 2.55 -6.29
C GLY A 321 17.17 1.87 -6.93
N ALA A 322 18.18 1.54 -6.14
CA ALA A 322 19.29 0.72 -6.61
C ALA A 322 18.80 -0.70 -6.93
N ALA A 323 19.32 -1.29 -8.00
CA ALA A 323 19.13 -2.71 -8.28
C ALA A 323 19.80 -3.56 -7.20
N SER A 324 19.10 -4.58 -6.72
CA SER A 324 19.65 -5.52 -5.73
C SER A 324 20.45 -6.63 -6.41
N HIS A 325 21.51 -7.06 -5.77
CA HIS A 325 22.27 -8.27 -6.12
C HIS A 325 21.85 -9.49 -5.31
N GLU A 326 20.85 -9.34 -4.44
CA GLU A 326 20.39 -10.35 -3.46
C GLU A 326 18.87 -10.59 -3.58
N CYS A 327 18.31 -10.49 -4.79
CA CYS A 327 16.95 -10.94 -5.04
C CYS A 327 16.87 -12.46 -5.03
N TRP A 328 15.71 -12.98 -4.63
CA TRP A 328 15.41 -14.40 -4.73
C TRP A 328 14.88 -14.74 -6.12
N LEU A 329 15.15 -15.96 -6.58
CA LEU A 329 14.58 -16.51 -7.80
C LEU A 329 13.22 -17.16 -7.51
N LEU A 330 12.18 -16.64 -8.14
CA LEU A 330 10.87 -17.26 -8.19
C LEU A 330 10.71 -17.96 -9.54
N LYS A 331 10.65 -19.28 -9.53
CA LYS A 331 10.40 -20.10 -10.72
C LYS A 331 8.91 -20.31 -10.89
N VAL A 332 8.36 -19.81 -11.98
CA VAL A 332 6.93 -19.88 -12.28
C VAL A 332 6.54 -21.27 -12.76
N LYS A 333 5.43 -21.79 -12.29
CA LYS A 333 4.83 -23.07 -12.66
C LYS A 333 3.58 -22.89 -13.53
N ALA A 334 2.80 -21.84 -13.24
CA ALA A 334 1.61 -21.49 -14.01
C ALA A 334 1.27 -20.01 -13.87
N ILE A 335 0.54 -19.51 -14.86
CA ILE A 335 -0.25 -18.28 -14.74
C ILE A 335 -1.71 -18.67 -14.94
N THR A 336 -2.58 -18.16 -14.07
CA THR A 336 -4.02 -18.21 -14.27
C THR A 336 -4.56 -16.79 -14.30
N HIS A 337 -5.62 -16.53 -15.04
CA HIS A 337 -6.22 -15.21 -15.10
C HIS A 337 -7.70 -15.24 -15.54
N ARG A 338 -8.36 -14.12 -15.35
CA ARG A 338 -9.72 -13.88 -15.86
C ARG A 338 -9.72 -13.69 -17.37
N HIS A 339 -10.87 -13.86 -17.99
CA HIS A 339 -11.06 -13.39 -19.38
C HIS A 339 -10.89 -11.88 -19.45
N ASN A 340 -10.11 -11.40 -20.44
CA ASN A 340 -9.75 -9.98 -20.63
C ASN A 340 -9.23 -9.37 -19.31
N PRO A 341 -8.10 -9.84 -18.80
CA PRO A 341 -7.64 -9.50 -17.45
C PRO A 341 -7.11 -8.07 -17.39
N ILE A 342 -7.19 -7.49 -16.18
CA ILE A 342 -6.72 -6.13 -15.92
C ILE A 342 -5.50 -6.19 -15.00
N MET A 343 -4.33 -5.85 -15.54
CA MET A 343 -3.12 -5.68 -14.74
C MET A 343 -3.25 -4.42 -13.89
N GLN A 344 -3.18 -4.57 -12.57
CA GLN A 344 -3.09 -3.43 -11.67
C GLN A 344 -1.64 -3.14 -11.33
N THR A 345 -1.21 -1.88 -11.48
CA THR A 345 0.15 -1.45 -11.19
C THR A 345 0.15 -0.14 -10.41
N CYS A 346 1.23 0.12 -9.67
CA CYS A 346 1.48 1.35 -8.94
C CYS A 346 2.88 1.86 -9.27
N ILE A 347 3.05 3.16 -9.38
CA ILE A 347 4.34 3.80 -9.59
C ILE A 347 4.67 4.64 -8.36
N GLY A 348 5.86 4.47 -7.80
CA GLY A 348 6.46 5.45 -6.90
C GLY A 348 7.14 6.58 -7.68
N PRO A 349 7.19 7.79 -7.14
CA PRO A 349 6.39 8.35 -6.07
C PRO A 349 4.98 8.76 -6.57
N SER A 350 3.93 8.42 -5.85
CA SER A 350 2.55 8.80 -6.20
C SER A 350 1.66 8.87 -4.95
N GLU A 351 0.51 9.55 -5.07
CA GLU A 351 -0.51 9.53 -4.03
C GLU A 351 -1.08 8.12 -3.81
N GLU A 352 -1.04 7.25 -4.81
CA GLU A 352 -1.43 5.84 -4.67
C GLU A 352 -0.54 5.13 -3.65
N HIS A 353 0.79 5.28 -3.79
CA HIS A 353 1.74 4.72 -2.82
C HIS A 353 1.54 5.35 -1.43
N VAL A 354 1.36 6.68 -1.36
CA VAL A 354 1.13 7.39 -0.09
C VAL A 354 -0.08 6.83 0.65
N ASN A 355 -1.20 6.62 -0.02
CA ASN A 355 -2.41 6.10 0.60
C ASN A 355 -2.29 4.62 0.98
N MET A 356 -1.68 3.80 0.13
CA MET A 356 -1.48 2.37 0.40
C MET A 356 -0.57 2.14 1.61
N ALA A 357 0.52 2.88 1.72
CA ALA A 357 1.44 2.77 2.85
C ALA A 357 0.94 3.53 4.09
N GLY A 358 0.40 4.73 3.87
CA GLY A 358 0.05 5.66 4.95
C GLY A 358 -1.17 5.24 5.76
N ILE A 359 -2.22 4.72 5.12
CA ILE A 359 -3.45 4.33 5.83
C ILE A 359 -3.19 3.21 6.86
N PRO A 360 -2.49 2.11 6.53
CA PRO A 360 -2.08 1.11 7.53
C PRO A 360 -1.16 1.67 8.62
N THR A 361 -0.24 2.57 8.26
CA THR A 361 0.65 3.25 9.22
C THR A 361 -0.16 4.07 10.23
N GLU A 362 -1.15 4.85 9.77
CA GLU A 362 -2.06 5.62 10.65
C GLU A 362 -2.84 4.69 11.59
N ALA A 363 -3.40 3.61 11.04
CA ALA A 363 -4.17 2.62 11.81
C ALA A 363 -3.32 1.95 12.89
N SER A 364 -2.10 1.54 12.56
CA SER A 364 -1.15 0.94 13.50
C SER A 364 -0.77 1.89 14.63
N ILE A 365 -0.47 3.14 14.29
CA ILE A 365 -0.12 4.19 15.26
C ILE A 365 -1.29 4.49 16.19
N LEU A 366 -2.48 4.73 15.63
CA LEU A 366 -3.69 5.01 16.41
C LEU A 366 -4.03 3.83 17.33
N GLY A 367 -3.94 2.60 16.84
CA GLY A 367 -4.25 1.39 17.61
C GLY A 367 -3.35 1.19 18.83
N LEU A 368 -2.04 1.49 18.71
CA LEU A 368 -1.12 1.41 19.84
C LEU A 368 -1.32 2.58 20.82
N ILE A 369 -1.48 3.80 20.32
CA ILE A 369 -1.67 4.99 21.16
C ILE A 369 -2.99 4.90 21.93
N ASP A 370 -4.10 4.51 21.32
CA ASP A 370 -5.40 4.44 21.99
C ASP A 370 -5.42 3.40 23.14
N LYS A 371 -4.60 2.34 23.05
CA LYS A 371 -4.43 1.38 24.16
C LYS A 371 -3.69 1.99 25.37
N ALA A 372 -2.71 2.85 25.13
CA ALA A 372 -1.85 3.42 26.16
C ALA A 372 -2.35 4.79 26.67
N LEU A 373 -2.90 5.62 25.79
CA LEU A 373 -3.31 7.01 26.03
C LEU A 373 -4.70 7.26 25.43
N PRO A 374 -5.77 6.59 25.91
CA PRO A 374 -7.10 6.65 25.30
C PRO A 374 -7.63 8.07 25.20
N GLY A 375 -8.09 8.46 24.00
CA GLY A 375 -8.71 9.74 23.71
C GLY A 375 -7.76 10.95 23.74
N LYS A 376 -6.43 10.75 23.78
CA LYS A 376 -5.45 11.86 23.78
C LYS A 376 -4.98 12.22 22.38
N ILE A 377 -5.08 11.31 21.43
CA ILE A 377 -4.83 11.57 20.00
C ILE A 377 -6.17 11.45 19.27
N LEU A 378 -6.59 12.54 18.64
CA LEU A 378 -7.85 12.60 17.91
C LEU A 378 -7.70 11.93 16.55
N ASN A 379 -6.58 12.17 15.88
CA ASN A 379 -6.31 11.62 14.56
C ASN A 379 -4.81 11.56 14.25
N CYS A 380 -4.47 10.80 13.21
CA CYS A 380 -3.13 10.64 12.67
C CYS A 380 -3.17 10.77 11.15
N TYR A 381 -2.22 11.48 10.57
CA TYR A 381 -2.04 11.57 9.13
C TYR A 381 -0.60 11.22 8.75
N ALA A 382 -0.44 10.15 8.00
CA ALA A 382 0.82 9.77 7.38
C ALA A 382 1.06 10.69 6.17
N HIS A 383 1.91 11.69 6.36
CA HIS A 383 2.00 12.85 5.48
C HIS A 383 2.61 12.50 4.11
N ARG A 384 2.00 13.03 3.05
CA ARG A 384 2.38 12.77 1.67
C ARG A 384 3.83 13.11 1.32
N SER A 385 4.39 14.17 1.93
CA SER A 385 5.79 14.55 1.68
C SER A 385 6.79 13.51 2.19
N GLY A 386 6.40 12.69 3.16
CA GLY A 386 7.15 11.54 3.65
C GLY A 386 6.79 10.22 2.97
N GLY A 387 6.04 10.26 1.86
CA GLY A 387 5.63 9.05 1.14
C GLY A 387 4.68 8.14 1.93
N GLY A 388 3.99 8.68 2.95
CA GLY A 388 3.14 7.90 3.86
C GLY A 388 3.92 7.08 4.90
N LYS A 389 5.24 7.19 4.95
CA LYS A 389 6.10 6.37 5.83
C LYS A 389 7.03 7.18 6.73
N TYR A 390 7.64 8.27 6.22
CA TYR A 390 8.69 8.98 6.97
C TYR A 390 8.16 9.96 8.00
N MET A 391 6.97 10.51 7.80
CA MET A 391 6.43 11.55 8.65
C MET A 391 4.95 11.35 8.93
N VAL A 392 4.57 11.53 10.19
CA VAL A 392 3.16 11.62 10.59
C VAL A 392 2.89 12.92 11.34
N VAL A 393 1.66 13.39 11.22
CA VAL A 393 1.11 14.48 12.03
C VAL A 393 0.08 13.87 12.98
N LEU A 394 0.25 14.10 14.29
CA LEU A 394 -0.66 13.66 15.34
C LEU A 394 -1.48 14.85 15.84
N GLN A 395 -2.80 14.76 15.74
CA GLN A 395 -3.73 15.75 16.30
C GLN A 395 -4.01 15.43 17.76
N CYS A 396 -3.52 16.26 18.65
CA CYS A 396 -3.50 16.04 20.08
C CYS A 396 -4.65 16.76 20.79
N LYS A 397 -5.17 16.13 21.86
CA LYS A 397 -6.17 16.73 22.74
C LYS A 397 -5.64 16.81 24.17
N LYS A 398 -5.44 18.03 24.65
CA LYS A 398 -5.13 18.33 26.05
C LYS A 398 -6.39 18.88 26.73
N SER A 399 -7.04 18.08 27.59
CA SER A 399 -8.31 18.44 28.26
C SER A 399 -8.10 18.99 29.66
N VAL A 400 -6.99 18.65 30.30
CA VAL A 400 -6.62 19.06 31.66
C VAL A 400 -5.10 19.30 31.71
N HIS A 401 -4.64 20.06 32.71
CA HIS A 401 -3.22 20.37 32.87
C HIS A 401 -2.32 19.12 32.93
N THR A 402 -2.77 18.04 33.55
CA THR A 402 -2.01 16.78 33.62
C THR A 402 -1.93 16.01 32.29
N ASP A 403 -2.51 16.53 31.22
CA ASP A 403 -2.30 16.00 29.87
C ASP A 403 -1.02 16.54 29.23
N GLU A 404 -0.41 17.57 29.81
CA GLU A 404 0.86 18.12 29.35
C GLU A 404 1.96 17.03 29.37
N GLY A 405 2.68 16.89 28.28
CA GLY A 405 3.68 15.84 28.06
C GLY A 405 3.15 14.53 27.48
N LYS A 406 1.84 14.24 27.56
CA LYS A 406 1.26 13.02 26.94
C LYS A 406 1.36 13.02 25.41
N GLN A 407 1.33 14.18 24.77
CA GLN A 407 1.54 14.30 23.33
C GLN A 407 2.93 13.80 22.91
N ARG A 408 3.97 14.09 23.69
CA ARG A 408 5.34 13.59 23.45
C ARG A 408 5.45 12.08 23.68
N GLN A 409 4.75 11.55 24.68
CA GLN A 409 4.64 10.10 24.89
C GLN A 409 3.94 9.42 23.69
N ALA A 410 2.88 10.03 23.15
CA ALA A 410 2.20 9.52 21.96
C ALA A 410 3.15 9.45 20.73
N ALA A 411 4.04 10.44 20.56
CA ALA A 411 5.04 10.40 19.50
C ALA A 411 6.04 9.23 19.67
N LEU A 412 6.46 8.92 20.89
CA LEU A 412 7.31 7.75 21.16
C LEU A 412 6.59 6.43 20.85
N LEU A 413 5.30 6.36 21.17
CA LEU A 413 4.46 5.20 20.81
C LEU A 413 4.30 5.08 19.29
N ALA A 414 4.17 6.20 18.56
CA ALA A 414 4.12 6.19 17.10
C ALA A 414 5.39 5.58 16.48
N PHE A 415 6.57 5.93 16.99
CA PHE A 415 7.83 5.31 16.55
C PHE A 415 7.92 3.82 16.88
N SER A 416 7.27 3.37 17.95
CA SER A 416 7.20 1.95 18.31
C SER A 416 6.18 1.18 17.47
N ALA A 417 5.07 1.84 17.10
CA ALA A 417 4.03 1.26 16.25
C ALA A 417 4.48 1.08 14.80
N PHE A 418 5.36 1.96 14.33
CA PHE A 418 5.88 1.93 12.97
C PHE A 418 7.37 2.30 12.97
N SER A 419 8.22 1.30 12.89
CA SER A 419 9.69 1.46 13.05
C SER A 419 10.35 2.27 11.94
N GLU A 420 9.75 2.33 10.76
CA GLU A 420 10.27 3.07 9.60
C GLU A 420 10.00 4.60 9.68
N LEU A 421 9.16 5.03 10.61
CA LEU A 421 8.83 6.44 10.83
C LEU A 421 10.07 7.23 11.25
N LYS A 422 10.27 8.42 10.66
CA LYS A 422 11.42 9.31 10.91
C LYS A 422 11.03 10.56 11.69
N HIS A 423 9.87 11.16 11.38
CA HIS A 423 9.44 12.43 11.96
C HIS A 423 8.00 12.35 12.49
N VAL A 424 7.75 12.94 13.65
CA VAL A 424 6.41 13.15 14.20
C VAL A 424 6.21 14.63 14.47
N ILE A 425 5.16 15.21 13.89
CA ILE A 425 4.71 16.57 14.20
C ILE A 425 3.48 16.45 15.09
N LEU A 426 3.51 17.14 16.23
CA LEU A 426 2.40 17.20 17.19
C LEU A 426 1.69 18.54 17.04
N VAL A 427 0.37 18.51 16.86
CA VAL A 427 -0.46 19.72 16.73
C VAL A 427 -1.70 19.62 17.61
N ASP A 428 -2.30 20.78 17.93
CA ASP A 428 -3.54 20.81 18.70
C ASP A 428 -4.77 20.46 17.88
N GLU A 429 -5.91 20.32 18.55
CA GLU A 429 -7.21 19.93 18.00
C GLU A 429 -7.81 20.91 16.97
N ASP A 430 -7.35 22.16 16.95
CA ASP A 430 -7.79 23.21 16.02
C ASP A 430 -7.03 23.23 14.68
N VAL A 431 -6.03 22.35 14.51
CA VAL A 431 -5.23 22.27 13.28
C VAL A 431 -5.78 21.15 12.38
N ASP A 432 -6.03 21.46 11.12
CA ASP A 432 -6.35 20.44 10.11
C ASP A 432 -5.08 19.71 9.67
N ILE A 433 -4.90 18.49 10.15
CA ILE A 433 -3.71 17.67 9.86
C ILE A 433 -3.63 17.22 8.39
N PHE A 434 -4.72 17.32 7.62
CA PHE A 434 -4.75 16.99 6.19
C PHE A 434 -4.43 18.19 5.30
N ASP A 435 -4.33 19.39 5.89
CA ASP A 435 -3.87 20.59 5.23
C ASP A 435 -2.41 20.90 5.65
N THR A 436 -1.48 20.75 4.69
CA THR A 436 -0.05 20.98 4.93
C THR A 436 0.23 22.43 5.36
N ASP A 437 -0.48 23.40 4.79
CA ASP A 437 -0.27 24.81 5.11
C ASP A 437 -0.73 25.11 6.53
N ASP A 438 -1.81 24.49 7.01
CA ASP A 438 -2.27 24.63 8.38
C ASP A 438 -1.31 23.98 9.39
N VAL A 439 -0.73 22.83 9.06
CA VAL A 439 0.33 22.19 9.87
C VAL A 439 1.58 23.07 9.93
N LEU A 440 2.02 23.60 8.80
CA LEU A 440 3.17 24.52 8.74
C LEU A 440 2.88 25.84 9.46
N TRP A 441 1.65 26.36 9.40
CA TRP A 441 1.22 27.52 10.19
C TRP A 441 1.38 27.25 11.69
N ALA A 442 0.91 26.10 12.19
CA ALA A 442 1.09 25.73 13.59
C ALA A 442 2.57 25.64 13.97
N MET A 443 3.41 25.06 13.11
CA MET A 443 4.85 24.99 13.31
C MET A 443 5.51 26.38 13.37
N ASN A 444 5.08 27.32 12.54
CA ASN A 444 5.64 28.68 12.54
C ASN A 444 5.17 29.55 13.70
N THR A 445 4.02 29.26 14.31
CA THR A 445 3.39 30.11 15.33
C THR A 445 3.45 29.56 16.75
N ARG A 446 3.70 28.25 16.93
CA ARG A 446 3.61 27.54 18.22
C ARG A 446 4.90 26.81 18.63
N PHE A 447 5.87 26.71 17.75
CA PHE A 447 7.10 25.92 17.94
C PHE A 447 8.33 26.79 18.16
N GLN A 448 9.18 26.40 19.14
CA GLN A 448 10.50 26.98 19.41
C GLN A 448 11.53 25.84 19.48
N ALA A 449 12.46 25.81 18.52
CA ALA A 449 13.36 24.67 18.32
C ALA A 449 14.26 24.33 19.52
N ASP A 450 14.59 25.32 20.38
CA ASP A 450 15.38 25.10 21.59
C ASP A 450 14.66 24.31 22.69
N ARG A 451 13.34 24.17 22.62
CA ARG A 451 12.49 23.50 23.63
C ARG A 451 11.61 22.40 23.10
N ASP A 452 11.17 22.57 21.85
CA ASP A 452 10.07 21.80 21.30
C ASP A 452 10.52 20.76 20.28
N ILE A 453 11.86 20.65 20.04
CA ILE A 453 12.44 19.57 19.26
C ILE A 453 13.03 18.50 20.17
N ILE A 454 12.70 17.24 19.86
CA ILE A 454 13.30 16.08 20.52
C ILE A 454 13.94 15.21 19.44
N THR A 455 15.23 14.91 19.60
CA THR A 455 15.97 14.04 18.69
C THR A 455 16.33 12.73 19.38
N ILE A 456 16.19 11.61 18.64
CA ILE A 456 16.51 10.25 19.12
C ILE A 456 17.48 9.65 18.10
N PRO A 457 18.80 9.74 18.32
CA PRO A 457 19.80 9.23 17.38
C PRO A 457 19.97 7.71 17.46
N GLY A 458 20.45 7.11 16.36
CA GLY A 458 20.86 5.71 16.33
C GLY A 458 19.72 4.70 16.38
N VAL A 459 18.56 5.06 15.83
CA VAL A 459 17.37 4.18 15.82
C VAL A 459 17.00 3.74 14.41
N ARG A 460 16.29 2.61 14.32
CA ARG A 460 15.83 2.06 13.03
C ARG A 460 14.91 3.03 12.30
N CYS A 461 15.13 3.17 11.00
CA CYS A 461 14.32 3.93 10.06
C CYS A 461 14.21 3.14 8.75
N HIS A 462 13.50 3.68 7.76
CA HIS A 462 13.34 3.04 6.46
C HIS A 462 14.68 3.01 5.69
N PRO A 463 15.12 1.85 5.17
CA PRO A 463 16.42 1.73 4.48
C PRO A 463 16.47 2.46 3.13
N LEU A 464 15.33 2.81 2.53
CA LEU A 464 15.25 3.64 1.32
C LEU A 464 15.39 5.14 1.61
N ASP A 465 15.64 5.55 2.86
CA ASP A 465 16.00 6.94 3.17
C ASP A 465 17.44 7.22 2.71
N PRO A 466 17.67 7.99 1.65
CA PRO A 466 19.01 8.21 1.14
C PRO A 466 19.90 8.97 2.13
N SER A 467 19.29 9.74 3.05
CA SER A 467 20.03 10.47 4.09
C SER A 467 20.53 9.56 5.22
N SER A 468 20.09 8.30 5.27
CA SER A 468 20.57 7.29 6.22
C SER A 468 21.69 6.39 5.66
N ASN A 469 22.23 6.72 4.49
CA ASN A 469 23.33 5.98 3.91
C ASN A 469 24.66 6.37 4.57
N PRO A 470 25.52 5.40 4.97
CA PRO A 470 26.86 5.68 5.53
C PRO A 470 27.75 6.57 4.65
N LEU A 471 27.55 6.55 3.34
CA LEU A 471 28.26 7.44 2.40
C LEU A 471 27.86 8.91 2.55
N TYR A 472 26.68 9.18 3.10
CA TYR A 472 26.19 10.54 3.35
C TYR A 472 26.87 11.18 4.57
N SER A 473 27.11 10.40 5.63
CA SER A 473 27.74 10.87 6.86
C SER A 473 28.47 9.73 7.58
N GLY A 474 29.71 9.96 7.98
CA GLY A 474 30.49 9.01 8.79
C GLY A 474 29.93 8.73 10.19
N LEU A 475 28.91 9.47 10.62
CA LEU A 475 28.17 9.20 11.87
C LEU A 475 27.11 8.11 11.69
N ILE A 476 26.72 7.80 10.46
CA ILE A 476 25.77 6.74 10.14
C ILE A 476 26.55 5.42 10.06
N ARG A 477 26.21 4.48 10.92
CA ARG A 477 26.95 3.19 11.01
C ARG A 477 26.40 2.14 10.07
N ASP A 478 25.10 2.23 9.72
CA ASP A 478 24.43 1.20 8.94
C ASP A 478 23.22 1.80 8.19
N ILE A 479 22.91 1.22 7.04
CA ILE A 479 21.74 1.61 6.24
C ILE A 479 20.46 1.35 7.05
N GLY A 480 19.54 2.32 7.06
CA GLY A 480 18.30 2.23 7.82
C GLY A 480 18.43 2.57 9.30
N ILE A 481 19.60 3.07 9.74
CA ILE A 481 19.79 3.67 11.07
C ILE A 481 19.86 5.17 10.92
N SER A 482 19.01 5.90 11.64
CA SER A 482 18.79 7.32 11.47
C SER A 482 18.55 8.01 12.80
N CYS A 483 18.36 9.33 12.77
CA CYS A 483 17.90 10.12 13.89
C CYS A 483 16.40 10.41 13.74
N LYS A 484 15.59 9.97 14.68
CA LYS A 484 14.15 10.33 14.72
C LYS A 484 13.95 11.68 15.37
N THR A 485 12.89 12.39 14.94
CA THR A 485 12.61 13.75 15.42
C THR A 485 11.15 13.89 15.80
N ILE A 486 10.88 14.49 16.97
CA ILE A 486 9.56 14.97 17.37
C ILE A 486 9.60 16.50 17.29
N LEU A 487 8.61 17.09 16.63
CA LEU A 487 8.38 18.54 16.56
C LEU A 487 7.08 18.82 17.30
N ASP A 488 7.17 19.35 18.52
CA ASP A 488 6.02 19.63 19.37
C ASP A 488 5.47 21.03 19.09
N CYS A 489 4.51 21.09 18.16
CA CYS A 489 3.84 22.33 17.76
C CYS A 489 2.51 22.52 18.54
N THR A 490 2.40 21.96 19.73
CA THR A 490 1.21 22.14 20.59
C THR A 490 1.37 23.31 21.53
N VAL A 491 0.26 24.00 21.81
CA VAL A 491 0.22 25.12 22.78
C VAL A 491 0.24 24.55 24.20
N PRO A 492 1.01 25.10 25.15
CA PRO A 492 0.89 24.74 26.57
C PRO A 492 -0.54 24.87 27.08
N PHE A 493 -1.01 23.89 27.86
CA PHE A 493 -2.41 23.82 28.29
C PHE A 493 -2.92 25.11 28.92
N ASP A 494 -2.12 25.72 29.81
CA ASP A 494 -2.47 26.95 30.53
C ASP A 494 -2.44 28.22 29.66
N GLN A 495 -2.00 28.10 28.40
CA GLN A 495 -1.93 29.22 27.47
C GLN A 495 -2.91 29.12 26.29
N LYS A 496 -3.78 28.10 26.26
CA LYS A 496 -4.72 27.87 25.15
C LYS A 496 -5.54 29.12 24.81
N ASP A 497 -5.95 29.90 25.80
CA ASP A 497 -6.74 31.11 25.56
C ASP A 497 -5.99 32.20 24.79
N ARG A 498 -4.66 32.22 24.85
CA ARG A 498 -3.81 33.18 24.10
C ARG A 498 -3.61 32.80 22.64
N PHE A 499 -3.90 31.55 22.28
CA PHE A 499 -3.69 30.99 20.95
C PHE A 499 -5.01 30.70 20.22
N LYS A 500 -6.12 31.29 20.66
CA LYS A 500 -7.38 31.18 19.94
C LYS A 500 -7.26 31.87 18.59
N ARG A 501 -7.68 31.19 17.54
CA ARG A 501 -7.71 31.75 16.19
C ARG A 501 -8.72 32.90 16.14
N ALA A 502 -8.41 33.93 15.35
CA ALA A 502 -9.38 35.00 15.08
C ALA A 502 -10.56 34.46 14.28
N GLU A 503 -11.76 34.71 14.78
CA GLU A 503 -13.01 34.33 14.11
C GLU A 503 -13.58 35.53 13.38
N PHE A 504 -13.89 35.37 12.11
CA PHE A 504 -14.56 36.40 11.30
C PHE A 504 -16.04 36.08 11.21
N MET A 505 -16.84 37.14 11.06
CA MET A 505 -18.28 37.01 10.90
C MET A 505 -18.61 36.26 9.61
N GLU A 506 -19.48 35.25 9.68
CA GLU A 506 -20.03 34.61 8.51
C GLU A 506 -20.86 35.58 7.68
N VAL A 507 -20.62 35.60 6.37
CA VAL A 507 -21.35 36.40 5.42
C VAL A 507 -21.89 35.53 4.28
N ASN A 508 -23.03 35.94 3.69
CA ASN A 508 -23.53 35.28 2.49
C ASN A 508 -22.71 35.77 1.27
N PRO A 509 -21.81 34.95 0.69
CA PRO A 509 -20.97 35.37 -0.42
C PRO A 509 -21.77 35.75 -1.67
N GLY A 510 -22.94 35.14 -1.93
CA GLY A 510 -23.80 35.44 -3.08
C GLY A 510 -24.28 36.89 -3.13
N LYS A 511 -24.42 37.55 -1.99
CA LYS A 511 -24.76 38.99 -1.91
C LYS A 511 -23.66 39.88 -2.50
N TRP A 512 -22.39 39.45 -2.44
CA TRP A 512 -21.24 40.25 -2.82
C TRP A 512 -20.64 39.84 -4.16
N LEU A 513 -20.88 38.61 -4.60
CA LEU A 513 -20.34 38.04 -5.85
C LEU A 513 -21.29 38.09 -7.03
N GLY A 514 -22.39 38.83 -6.92
CA GLY A 514 -23.29 39.10 -8.04
C GLY A 514 -23.96 37.86 -8.66
N GLY A 515 -24.26 36.86 -7.86
CA GLY A 515 -25.00 35.67 -8.31
C GLY A 515 -24.25 34.73 -9.26
N LYS A 516 -22.93 34.82 -9.34
CA LYS A 516 -22.08 33.90 -10.08
C LYS A 516 -21.36 32.95 -9.10
N HIS A 517 -22.08 31.94 -8.63
CA HIS A 517 -21.50 30.73 -8.00
C HIS A 517 -22.44 29.56 -8.21
#